data_0b3a5e801fd5fcab718a22420391210f
#
_entry.id   0b3a5e801fd5fcab718a22420391210f
#
_cell.length_a   1.000
_cell.length_b   1.000
_cell.length_c   1.000
_cell.angle_alpha   90.00
_cell.angle_beta   90.00
_cell.angle_gamma   90.00
#
_symmetry.space_group_name_H-M   'P 1'
#
loop_
_entity.id
_entity.type
_entity.pdbx_description
1 polymer ?
#
loop_
_entity_poly.entity_id
_entity_poly.type
_entity_poly.pdbx_seq_one_letter_code
_entity_poly.pdbx_strand_id
1 'polypeptide(L)'
;LGKLYLLMKSYRNLDLQPEEWQQEIRTQIGYPQAKEDVLAGETITDQWLVLHKRSQKINELNNDIYWLYGCRSNRFAIYLSFTAPGTLAEFNLVPGSTYDGKLCYYKGVGSLRALFKECELSEEAVIPHFCANLQEATARYREALQQNPFAENVPVLVENLRLAVQGKQLCVQDANNELMPV
;
A
#
# COMPACT_ATOMS: atom_id res chain seq x y z
N LEU A 1 12.20 -18.58 -7.91
CA LEU A 1 12.22 -19.94 -7.35
C LEU A 1 12.16 -19.94 -5.81
N GLY A 2 12.96 -19.13 -5.09
CA GLY A 2 13.00 -19.09 -3.62
C GLY A 2 11.66 -18.71 -2.97
N LYS A 3 10.98 -17.66 -3.45
CA LYS A 3 9.64 -17.26 -2.96
C LYS A 3 8.62 -18.41 -3.10
N LEU A 4 8.59 -19.08 -4.26
CA LEU A 4 7.67 -20.21 -4.50
C LEU A 4 7.94 -21.38 -3.56
N TYR A 5 9.21 -21.73 -3.35
CA TYR A 5 9.59 -22.78 -2.41
C TYR A 5 9.16 -22.43 -0.97
N LEU A 6 9.41 -21.20 -0.55
CA LEU A 6 8.99 -20.69 0.76
C LEU A 6 7.48 -20.78 0.94
N LEU A 7 6.73 -20.34 -0.08
CA LEU A 7 5.26 -20.37 -0.07
C LEU A 7 4.72 -21.81 0.05
N MET A 8 5.27 -22.73 -0.73
CA MET A 8 4.89 -24.15 -0.65
C MET A 8 5.19 -24.75 0.73
N LYS A 9 6.36 -24.44 1.31
CA LYS A 9 6.72 -24.89 2.63
C LYS A 9 5.83 -24.32 3.73
N SER A 10 5.51 -23.03 3.63
CA SER A 10 4.61 -22.33 4.56
C SER A 10 3.18 -22.89 4.47
N TYR A 11 2.70 -23.16 3.27
CA TYR A 11 1.37 -23.74 3.06
C TYR A 11 1.22 -25.15 3.65
N ARG A 12 2.27 -25.99 3.55
CA ARG A 12 2.26 -27.33 4.17
C ARG A 12 2.10 -27.29 5.71
N ASN A 13 2.51 -26.20 6.33
CA ASN A 13 2.46 -26.01 7.79
C ASN A 13 1.47 -24.88 8.15
N LEU A 14 0.44 -24.68 7.33
CA LEU A 14 -0.47 -23.53 7.46
C LEU A 14 -1.13 -23.47 8.84
N ASP A 15 -1.63 -24.62 9.33
CA ASP A 15 -2.36 -24.71 10.61
C ASP A 15 -1.48 -24.42 11.83
N LEU A 16 -0.15 -24.45 11.66
CA LEU A 16 0.83 -24.13 12.72
C LEU A 16 1.19 -22.64 12.73
N GLN A 17 0.74 -21.86 11.72
CA GLN A 17 1.04 -20.45 11.62
C GLN A 17 0.03 -19.60 12.41
N PRO A 18 0.43 -18.43 12.93
CA PRO A 18 -0.50 -17.42 13.43
C PRO A 18 -1.55 -17.04 12.38
N GLU A 19 -2.75 -16.61 12.80
CA GLU A 19 -3.88 -16.32 11.90
C GLU A 19 -3.52 -15.33 10.77
N GLU A 20 -2.78 -14.26 11.08
CA GLU A 20 -2.34 -13.26 10.09
C GLU A 20 -1.46 -13.89 8.99
N TRP A 21 -0.55 -14.80 9.37
CA TRP A 21 0.28 -15.54 8.43
C TRP A 21 -0.53 -16.55 7.61
N GLN A 22 -1.52 -17.20 8.21
CA GLN A 22 -2.42 -18.08 7.45
C GLN A 22 -3.15 -17.28 6.37
N GLN A 23 -3.65 -16.10 6.69
CA GLN A 23 -4.32 -15.23 5.71
C GLN A 23 -3.35 -14.70 4.65
N GLU A 24 -2.14 -14.32 5.03
CA GLU A 24 -1.10 -13.92 4.08
C GLU A 24 -0.81 -15.04 3.07
N ILE A 25 -0.54 -16.26 3.54
CA ILE A 25 -0.26 -17.41 2.69
C ILE A 25 -1.45 -17.72 1.77
N ARG A 26 -2.68 -17.69 2.29
CA ARG A 26 -3.90 -17.87 1.49
C ARG A 26 -4.01 -16.80 0.40
N THR A 27 -3.77 -15.55 0.73
CA THR A 27 -3.79 -14.43 -0.24
C THR A 27 -2.77 -14.64 -1.34
N GLN A 28 -1.54 -15.06 -1.00
CA GLN A 28 -0.46 -15.32 -1.96
C GLN A 28 -0.77 -16.45 -2.95
N ILE A 29 -1.60 -17.42 -2.57
CA ILE A 29 -2.06 -18.51 -3.45
C ILE A 29 -3.43 -18.24 -4.10
N GLY A 30 -3.98 -17.02 -3.92
CA GLY A 30 -5.17 -16.56 -4.65
C GLY A 30 -6.51 -16.78 -3.96
N TYR A 31 -6.54 -17.12 -2.66
CA TYR A 31 -7.80 -17.18 -1.92
C TYR A 31 -8.30 -15.75 -1.65
N PRO A 32 -9.51 -15.40 -2.13
CA PRO A 32 -10.08 -14.09 -1.87
C PRO A 32 -10.59 -13.98 -0.43
N GLN A 33 -10.56 -12.77 0.11
CA GLN A 33 -11.28 -12.40 1.31
C GLN A 33 -12.57 -11.67 0.88
N ALA A 34 -13.72 -12.03 1.44
CA ALA A 34 -14.97 -11.37 1.11
C ALA A 34 -14.97 -9.91 1.58
N LYS A 35 -15.55 -9.00 0.77
CA LYS A 35 -15.62 -7.57 1.08
C LYS A 35 -16.32 -7.32 2.42
N GLU A 36 -17.38 -8.09 2.67
CA GLU A 36 -18.21 -8.02 3.88
C GLU A 36 -17.39 -8.34 5.13
N ASP A 37 -16.55 -9.37 5.06
CA ASP A 37 -15.70 -9.79 6.20
C ASP A 37 -14.62 -8.73 6.49
N VAL A 38 -14.07 -8.11 5.46
CA VAL A 38 -13.09 -7.02 5.61
C VAL A 38 -13.76 -5.80 6.26
N LEU A 39 -14.94 -5.41 5.80
CA LEU A 39 -15.68 -4.25 6.34
C LEU A 39 -16.23 -4.50 7.77
N ALA A 40 -16.41 -5.75 8.18
CA ALA A 40 -16.75 -6.13 9.55
C ALA A 40 -15.55 -6.14 10.50
N GLY A 41 -14.31 -6.06 9.95
CA GLY A 41 -13.08 -6.10 10.71
C GLY A 41 -12.73 -4.80 11.44
N GLU A 42 -11.51 -4.75 11.95
CA GLU A 42 -10.98 -3.57 12.64
C GLU A 42 -10.96 -2.36 11.71
N THR A 43 -11.42 -1.22 12.25
CA THR A 43 -11.52 0.04 11.51
C THR A 43 -10.48 1.03 12.01
N ILE A 44 -9.70 1.60 11.09
CA ILE A 44 -8.76 2.68 11.39
C ILE A 44 -9.36 3.99 10.91
N THR A 45 -9.63 4.88 11.85
CA THR A 45 -10.08 6.25 11.59
C THR A 45 -8.87 7.16 11.50
N ASP A 46 -8.70 7.80 10.34
CA ASP A 46 -7.55 8.68 10.10
C ASP A 46 -7.88 9.76 9.07
N GLN A 47 -6.95 10.68 8.89
CA GLN A 47 -6.88 11.58 7.73
C GLN A 47 -5.97 10.94 6.67
N TRP A 48 -6.58 10.58 5.54
CA TRP A 48 -5.93 9.83 4.47
C TRP A 48 -5.52 10.76 3.33
N LEU A 49 -4.22 11.03 3.21
CA LEU A 49 -3.66 11.75 2.07
C LEU A 49 -3.58 10.82 0.86
N VAL A 50 -4.14 11.25 -0.26
CA VAL A 50 -4.02 10.53 -1.54
C VAL A 50 -2.68 10.87 -2.18
N LEU A 51 -1.73 9.95 -2.11
CA LEU A 51 -0.38 10.12 -2.66
C LEU A 51 -0.36 10.02 -4.19
N HIS A 52 -1.07 9.02 -4.72
CA HIS A 52 -1.04 8.70 -6.14
C HIS A 52 -2.29 7.97 -6.57
N LYS A 53 -2.68 8.16 -7.84
CA LYS A 53 -3.72 7.41 -8.53
C LYS A 53 -3.15 6.80 -9.80
N ARG A 54 -3.36 5.52 -9.99
CA ARG A 54 -3.08 4.83 -11.26
C ARG A 54 -4.38 4.23 -11.79
N SER A 55 -4.73 4.57 -13.01
CA SER A 55 -5.90 4.00 -13.70
C SER A 55 -5.44 2.99 -14.73
N GLN A 56 -6.10 1.84 -14.78
CA GLN A 56 -5.86 0.81 -15.79
C GLN A 56 -7.19 0.13 -16.16
N LYS A 57 -7.24 -0.44 -17.34
CA LYS A 57 -8.42 -1.19 -17.80
C LYS A 57 -8.14 -2.69 -17.68
N ILE A 58 -8.99 -3.42 -16.96
CA ILE A 58 -8.89 -4.86 -16.79
C ILE A 58 -10.24 -5.47 -17.15
N ASN A 59 -10.28 -6.34 -18.21
CA ASN A 59 -11.52 -7.02 -18.64
C ASN A 59 -12.72 -6.06 -18.76
N GLU A 60 -12.54 -4.94 -19.44
CA GLU A 60 -13.51 -3.87 -19.65
C GLU A 60 -13.90 -3.04 -18.41
N LEU A 61 -13.49 -3.43 -17.21
CA LEU A 61 -13.64 -2.63 -16.02
C LEU A 61 -12.53 -1.59 -15.92
N ASN A 62 -12.88 -0.38 -15.51
CA ASN A 62 -11.89 0.60 -15.07
C ASN A 62 -11.45 0.20 -13.65
N ASN A 63 -10.15 0.05 -13.45
CA ASN A 63 -9.55 -0.21 -12.15
C ASN A 63 -8.68 0.99 -11.76
N ASP A 64 -9.13 1.74 -10.78
CA ASP A 64 -8.39 2.83 -10.17
C ASP A 64 -7.70 2.34 -8.90
N ILE A 65 -6.40 2.50 -8.85
CA ILE A 65 -5.53 2.11 -7.73
C ILE A 65 -5.08 3.39 -7.04
N TYR A 66 -5.50 3.59 -5.81
CA TYR A 66 -5.13 4.74 -4.99
C TYR A 66 -4.13 4.33 -3.91
N TRP A 67 -3.04 5.07 -3.83
CA TRP A 67 -2.08 4.97 -2.75
C TRP A 67 -2.39 6.04 -1.72
N LEU A 68 -2.59 5.62 -0.49
CA LEU A 68 -3.03 6.45 0.61
C LEU A 68 -2.00 6.41 1.74
N TYR A 69 -1.92 7.51 2.47
CA TYR A 69 -1.12 7.62 3.67
C TYR A 69 -1.97 8.18 4.81
N GLY A 70 -2.06 7.45 5.92
CA GLY A 70 -2.75 7.87 7.14
C GLY A 70 -1.85 8.78 7.95
N CYS A 71 -2.23 10.04 8.05
CA CYS A 71 -1.38 11.09 8.60
C CYS A 71 -1.17 10.99 10.11
N ARG A 72 -2.11 10.37 10.83
CA ARG A 72 -2.02 10.15 12.30
C ARG A 72 -1.43 8.77 12.62
N SER A 73 -1.85 7.74 11.90
CA SER A 73 -1.41 6.36 12.11
C SER A 73 -0.04 6.06 11.48
N ASN A 74 0.46 6.91 10.58
CA ASN A 74 1.65 6.67 9.76
C ASN A 74 1.58 5.37 8.94
N ARG A 75 0.35 4.94 8.55
CA ARG A 75 0.12 3.72 7.79
C ARG A 75 -0.15 4.02 6.33
N PHE A 76 0.37 3.19 5.47
CA PHE A 76 0.01 3.21 4.06
C PHE A 76 -1.18 2.30 3.79
N ALA A 77 -1.97 2.67 2.77
CA ALA A 77 -3.04 1.82 2.28
C ALA A 77 -3.11 1.87 0.75
N ILE A 78 -3.63 0.79 0.17
CA ILE A 78 -3.99 0.70 -1.24
C ILE A 78 -5.50 0.46 -1.32
N TYR A 79 -6.21 1.43 -1.90
CA TYR A 79 -7.62 1.29 -2.22
C TYR A 79 -7.79 0.99 -3.70
N LEU A 80 -8.53 -0.07 -4.02
CA LEU A 80 -8.85 -0.47 -5.39
C LEU A 80 -10.33 -0.19 -5.67
N SER A 81 -10.60 0.60 -6.70
CA SER A 81 -11.96 0.90 -7.17
C SER A 81 -12.17 0.30 -8.56
N PHE A 82 -13.11 -0.63 -8.66
CA PHE A 82 -13.50 -1.23 -9.94
C PHE A 82 -14.84 -0.66 -10.39
N THR A 83 -14.87 -0.09 -11.58
CA THR A 83 -16.09 0.51 -12.13
C THR A 83 -16.39 -0.03 -13.53
N ALA A 84 -17.64 -0.40 -13.77
CA ALA A 84 -18.10 -0.74 -15.11
C ALA A 84 -18.20 0.52 -15.99
N PRO A 85 -18.10 0.39 -17.32
CA PRO A 85 -18.31 1.52 -18.21
C PRO A 85 -19.67 2.19 -17.95
N GLY A 86 -19.66 3.51 -17.78
CA GLY A 86 -20.87 4.30 -17.52
C GLY A 86 -21.38 4.28 -16.07
N THR A 87 -20.69 3.62 -15.15
CA THR A 87 -21.01 3.69 -13.71
C THR A 87 -20.07 4.65 -12.99
N LEU A 88 -20.54 5.22 -11.88
CA LEU A 88 -19.72 6.07 -11.01
C LEU A 88 -19.00 5.21 -9.98
N ALA A 89 -17.76 5.61 -9.64
CA ALA A 89 -17.04 5.03 -8.54
C ALA A 89 -17.72 5.38 -7.20
N GLU A 90 -17.67 4.47 -6.25
CA GLU A 90 -18.18 4.71 -4.88
C GLU A 90 -17.48 5.92 -4.24
N PHE A 91 -16.16 5.98 -4.40
CA PHE A 91 -15.33 7.11 -3.98
C PHE A 91 -14.42 7.54 -5.14
N ASN A 92 -14.44 8.83 -5.48
CA ASN A 92 -13.54 9.41 -6.48
C ASN A 92 -12.53 10.31 -5.79
N LEU A 93 -11.39 9.71 -5.43
CA LEU A 93 -10.34 10.38 -4.69
C LEU A 93 -9.43 11.18 -5.63
N VAL A 94 -8.98 12.34 -5.17
CA VAL A 94 -8.10 13.24 -5.93
C VAL A 94 -6.69 13.19 -5.35
N PRO A 95 -5.64 12.89 -6.14
CA PRO A 95 -4.26 12.96 -5.67
C PRO A 95 -3.90 14.33 -5.11
N GLY A 96 -3.21 14.34 -3.97
CA GLY A 96 -2.85 15.56 -3.22
C GLY A 96 -3.92 16.06 -2.26
N SER A 97 -5.13 15.51 -2.30
CA SER A 97 -6.20 15.83 -1.33
C SER A 97 -6.17 14.90 -0.13
N THR A 98 -6.67 15.39 0.99
CA THR A 98 -6.83 14.64 2.23
C THR A 98 -8.31 14.32 2.47
N TYR A 99 -8.58 13.14 2.99
CA TYR A 99 -9.93 12.67 3.28
C TYR A 99 -10.00 12.19 4.73
N ASP A 100 -10.98 12.65 5.49
CA ASP A 100 -11.35 12.04 6.76
C ASP A 100 -12.10 10.75 6.47
N GLY A 101 -11.59 9.62 6.96
CA GLY A 101 -12.15 8.34 6.57
C GLY A 101 -11.84 7.20 7.51
N LYS A 102 -12.65 6.15 7.37
CA LYS A 102 -12.51 4.89 8.09
C LYS A 102 -12.11 3.80 7.11
N LEU A 103 -10.92 3.24 7.28
CA LEU A 103 -10.41 2.13 6.48
C LEU A 103 -10.42 0.81 7.26
N CYS A 104 -10.83 -0.26 6.58
CA CYS A 104 -10.68 -1.63 7.02
C CYS A 104 -9.66 -2.33 6.14
N TYR A 105 -8.59 -2.86 6.75
CA TYR A 105 -7.55 -3.58 6.00
C TYR A 105 -7.92 -5.03 5.76
N TYR A 106 -7.53 -5.55 4.61
CA TYR A 106 -7.53 -6.99 4.39
C TYR A 106 -6.56 -7.65 5.37
N LYS A 107 -6.94 -8.81 5.90
CA LYS A 107 -6.09 -9.57 6.82
C LYS A 107 -4.84 -10.08 6.09
N GLY A 108 -3.70 -9.99 6.75
CA GLY A 108 -2.40 -10.42 6.23
C GLY A 108 -1.26 -9.66 6.91
N VAL A 109 -0.05 -10.20 6.84
CA VAL A 109 1.14 -9.60 7.45
C VAL A 109 1.56 -8.36 6.66
N GLY A 110 1.42 -7.19 7.26
CA GLY A 110 1.75 -5.91 6.61
C GLY A 110 0.89 -5.60 5.39
N SER A 111 -0.37 -6.09 5.37
CA SER A 111 -1.30 -5.82 4.27
C SER A 111 -1.49 -4.33 4.06
N LEU A 112 -1.33 -3.89 2.81
CA LEU A 112 -1.61 -2.52 2.39
C LEU A 112 -3.02 -2.37 1.82
N ARG A 113 -3.62 -3.47 1.34
CA ARG A 113 -4.93 -3.42 0.72
C ARG A 113 -6.00 -3.11 1.75
N ALA A 114 -6.86 -2.13 1.46
CA ALA A 114 -7.92 -1.69 2.36
C ALA A 114 -9.18 -1.27 1.60
N LEU A 115 -10.28 -1.21 2.33
CA LEU A 115 -11.57 -0.71 1.87
C LEU A 115 -12.00 0.48 2.72
N PHE A 116 -12.58 1.49 2.09
CA PHE A 116 -13.26 2.55 2.81
C PHE A 116 -14.61 2.05 3.33
N LYS A 117 -14.87 2.34 4.59
CA LYS A 117 -16.19 2.23 5.21
C LYS A 117 -16.92 3.57 5.17
N GLU A 118 -16.16 4.65 5.38
CA GLU A 118 -16.60 6.03 5.30
C GLU A 118 -15.45 6.86 4.72
N CYS A 119 -15.78 7.87 3.91
CA CYS A 119 -14.78 8.73 3.27
C CYS A 119 -15.42 10.07 2.92
N GLU A 120 -14.91 11.16 3.47
CA GLU A 120 -15.34 12.53 3.21
C GLU A 120 -14.11 13.40 2.94
N LEU A 121 -14.23 14.38 2.05
CA LEU A 121 -13.15 15.31 1.77
C LEU A 121 -12.84 16.14 3.02
N SER A 122 -11.58 16.14 3.44
CA SER A 122 -11.13 16.94 4.58
C SER A 122 -10.80 18.37 4.13
N GLU A 123 -11.14 19.34 4.95
CA GLU A 123 -10.75 20.75 4.75
C GLU A 123 -9.32 21.03 5.25
N GLU A 124 -8.76 20.11 6.05
CA GLU A 124 -7.44 20.25 6.62
C GLU A 124 -6.36 19.65 5.72
N ALA A 125 -5.32 20.43 5.43
CA ALA A 125 -4.12 19.93 4.79
C ALA A 125 -3.16 19.39 5.86
N VAL A 126 -2.74 18.14 5.70
CA VAL A 126 -1.81 17.47 6.63
C VAL A 126 -0.51 17.16 5.93
N ILE A 127 0.60 17.39 6.62
CA ILE A 127 1.94 17.06 6.13
C ILE A 127 2.28 15.64 6.58
N PRO A 128 2.58 14.71 5.67
CA PRO A 128 2.96 13.36 6.02
C PRO A 128 4.35 13.33 6.68
N HIS A 129 4.62 12.25 7.40
CA HIS A 129 5.94 12.00 7.94
C HIS A 129 6.85 11.39 6.86
N PHE A 130 8.01 12.00 6.64
CA PHE A 130 8.99 11.57 5.64
C PHE A 130 10.21 10.92 6.31
N CYS A 131 10.86 10.00 5.58
CA CYS A 131 12.24 9.63 5.86
C CYS A 131 13.16 10.79 5.49
N ALA A 132 14.15 11.07 6.30
CA ALA A 132 15.07 12.17 6.08
C ALA A 132 16.03 11.94 4.88
N ASN A 133 16.27 10.67 4.51
CA ASN A 133 17.21 10.31 3.44
C ASN A 133 16.93 8.89 2.90
N LEU A 134 17.65 8.52 1.84
CA LEU A 134 17.56 7.20 1.20
C LEU A 134 18.04 6.05 2.10
N GLN A 135 18.97 6.31 3.02
CA GLN A 135 19.47 5.30 3.94
C GLN A 135 18.36 4.88 4.93
N GLU A 136 17.62 5.84 5.49
CA GLU A 136 16.47 5.55 6.35
C GLU A 136 15.36 4.79 5.58
N ALA A 137 15.06 5.25 4.37
CA ALA A 137 14.09 4.58 3.49
C ALA A 137 14.49 3.13 3.21
N THR A 138 15.79 2.88 2.93
CA THR A 138 16.33 1.55 2.71
C THR A 138 16.25 0.69 3.96
N ALA A 139 16.48 1.26 5.14
CA ALA A 139 16.33 0.54 6.41
C ALA A 139 14.89 0.08 6.64
N ARG A 140 13.91 0.96 6.43
CA ARG A 140 12.47 0.63 6.52
C ARG A 140 12.06 -0.43 5.50
N TYR A 141 12.58 -0.35 4.29
CA TYR A 141 12.34 -1.37 3.27
C TYR A 141 12.86 -2.75 3.69
N ARG A 142 14.08 -2.82 4.23
CA ARG A 142 14.66 -4.08 4.75
C ARG A 142 13.86 -4.63 5.90
N GLU A 143 13.44 -3.79 6.84
CA GLU A 143 12.61 -4.19 7.98
C GLU A 143 11.27 -4.80 7.51
N ALA A 144 10.60 -4.15 6.57
CA ALA A 144 9.35 -4.66 6.00
C ALA A 144 9.54 -6.04 5.33
N LEU A 145 10.63 -6.24 4.59
CA LEU A 145 10.94 -7.55 3.98
C LEU A 145 11.32 -8.62 5.01
N GLN A 146 11.92 -8.24 6.14
CA GLN A 146 12.17 -9.17 7.25
C GLN A 146 10.87 -9.59 7.92
N GLN A 147 9.92 -8.65 8.06
CA GLN A 147 8.60 -8.94 8.61
C GLN A 147 7.75 -9.79 7.66
N ASN A 148 7.74 -9.47 6.37
CA ASN A 148 7.01 -10.24 5.36
C ASN A 148 7.85 -10.42 4.07
N PRO A 149 8.46 -11.59 3.85
CA PRO A 149 9.24 -11.88 2.65
C PRO A 149 8.38 -11.97 1.38
N PHE A 150 7.05 -12.01 1.52
CA PHE A 150 6.10 -11.99 0.41
C PHE A 150 5.67 -10.58 0.01
N ALA A 151 6.03 -9.55 0.78
CA ALA A 151 5.68 -8.17 0.46
C ALA A 151 6.14 -7.81 -0.97
N GLU A 152 5.20 -7.36 -1.79
CA GLU A 152 5.48 -6.91 -3.17
C GLU A 152 5.70 -5.40 -3.23
N ASN A 153 5.06 -4.67 -2.33
CA ASN A 153 5.14 -3.22 -2.26
C ASN A 153 5.50 -2.82 -0.84
N VAL A 154 6.50 -1.97 -0.73
CA VAL A 154 6.91 -1.35 0.53
C VAL A 154 7.01 0.16 0.26
N PRO A 155 5.93 0.90 0.48
CA PRO A 155 5.91 2.33 0.24
C PRO A 155 6.73 3.07 1.31
N VAL A 156 7.49 4.06 0.87
CA VAL A 156 8.23 5.00 1.73
C VAL A 156 8.08 6.41 1.18
N LEU A 157 8.00 7.38 2.07
CA LEU A 157 8.06 8.80 1.72
C LEU A 157 9.43 9.32 2.10
N VAL A 158 10.11 9.98 1.19
CA VAL A 158 11.44 10.56 1.43
C VAL A 158 11.38 12.04 1.08
N GLU A 159 11.87 12.89 1.98
CA GLU A 159 11.92 14.33 1.73
C GLU A 159 13.08 14.73 0.82
N ASN A 160 12.93 15.89 0.17
CA ASN A 160 14.01 16.56 -0.57
C ASN A 160 14.70 15.72 -1.66
N LEU A 161 13.97 14.74 -2.28
CA LEU A 161 14.48 13.98 -3.40
C LEU A 161 14.58 14.84 -4.66
N ARG A 162 15.67 14.67 -5.42
CA ARG A 162 15.90 15.27 -6.74
C ARG A 162 16.06 14.17 -7.78
N LEU A 163 15.57 14.42 -8.98
CA LEU A 163 15.90 13.57 -10.13
C LEU A 163 17.33 13.87 -10.58
N ALA A 164 18.11 12.82 -10.78
CA ALA A 164 19.49 12.87 -11.25
C ALA A 164 19.70 11.84 -12.36
N VAL A 165 20.71 12.06 -13.19
CA VAL A 165 21.11 11.10 -14.23
C VAL A 165 22.55 10.69 -13.97
N GLN A 166 22.76 9.39 -13.77
CA GLN A 166 24.11 8.83 -13.64
C GLN A 166 24.44 8.00 -14.88
N GLY A 167 25.25 8.54 -15.76
CA GLY A 167 25.52 7.95 -17.07
C GLY A 167 24.27 7.93 -17.94
N LYS A 168 23.66 6.75 -18.15
CA LYS A 168 22.40 6.57 -18.89
C LYS A 168 21.22 6.19 -18.00
N GLN A 169 21.42 6.11 -16.69
CA GLN A 169 20.42 5.65 -15.74
C GLN A 169 19.79 6.83 -15.01
N LEU A 170 18.45 6.82 -14.94
CA LEU A 170 17.70 7.74 -14.10
C LEU A 170 17.83 7.31 -12.64
N CYS A 171 18.12 8.26 -11.77
CA CYS A 171 18.27 8.05 -10.32
C CYS A 171 17.47 9.09 -9.55
N VAL A 172 17.18 8.80 -8.31
CA VAL A 172 16.82 9.80 -7.31
C VAL A 172 18.02 10.09 -6.41
N GLN A 173 18.19 11.33 -6.04
CA GLN A 173 19.26 11.82 -5.16
C GLN A 173 18.64 12.48 -3.94
N ASP A 174 19.14 12.14 -2.75
CA ASP A 174 18.73 12.77 -1.50
C ASP A 174 19.61 13.99 -1.14
N ALA A 175 19.31 14.61 0.01
CA ALA A 175 20.06 15.77 0.52
C ALA A 175 21.53 15.43 0.89
N ASN A 176 21.83 14.15 1.15
CA ASN A 176 23.18 13.66 1.45
C ASN A 176 23.99 13.30 0.18
N ASN A 177 23.44 13.57 -1.01
CA ASN A 177 23.97 13.18 -2.30
C ASN A 177 24.05 11.66 -2.55
N GLU A 178 23.34 10.85 -1.77
CA GLU A 178 23.15 9.44 -2.10
C GLU A 178 22.28 9.30 -3.35
N LEU A 179 22.65 8.35 -4.22
CA LEU A 179 21.95 8.06 -5.46
C LEU A 179 21.31 6.67 -5.40
N MET A 180 20.05 6.58 -5.79
CA MET A 180 19.34 5.32 -5.95
C MET A 180 18.73 5.25 -7.35
N PRO A 181 18.97 4.16 -8.10
CA PRO A 181 18.34 3.94 -9.40
C PRO A 181 16.81 3.88 -9.28
N VAL A 182 16.12 4.41 -10.30
CA VAL A 182 14.65 4.36 -10.44
C VAL A 182 14.25 3.32 -11.47
#